data_47847d22fdc64ee0df6fe030e326bb94
#
_entry.id   47847d22fdc64ee0df6fe030e326bb94
#
_cell.length_a   1.000
_cell.length_b   1.000
_cell.length_c   1.000
_cell.angle_alpha   90.00
_cell.angle_beta   90.00
_cell.angle_gamma   90.00
#
_symmetry.space_group_name_H-M   'P 1'
#
loop_
_entity.id
_entity.type
_entity.pdbx_description
1 polymer ?
#
loop_
_entity_poly.entity_id
_entity_poly.type
_entity_poly.pdbx_seq_one_letter_code
_entity_poly.pdbx_strand_id
1 'polypeptide(L)'
;MKIGIIGSGGREHALCWFLNKSREINEIFCFPGNAGTNQIANNIDINLDNFENLKNFIIDKKIDYVVVGPEKPLVNGIVDYLEKNNIKVFGPNKIASQLEGSKIFTKNLCKKYQIPTAEFGIFYNQNDAINYIKGAKFPIVIKADGLASGKGVYIPNDLDSGIDAIKEIFDGKFGKANQILIEEFLNGEEMSYFIVSDGDHYKKFETAQDHKRILEGDKGKNTGGMGAYSPSRLINNDLDEKINEKIIKP
;
A
#
# COMPACT_ATOMS: atom_id res chain seq x y z
N MET A 1 9.26 26.41 -7.08
CA MET A 1 9.86 25.08 -6.81
C MET A 1 9.67 24.16 -8.02
N LYS A 2 10.60 23.25 -8.25
CA LYS A 2 10.47 22.13 -9.19
C LYS A 2 10.22 20.86 -8.40
N ILE A 3 9.20 20.09 -8.79
CA ILE A 3 8.78 18.87 -8.06
C ILE A 3 8.96 17.66 -8.97
N GLY A 4 9.50 16.58 -8.42
CA GLY A 4 9.53 15.27 -9.05
C GLY A 4 8.45 14.36 -8.43
N ILE A 5 7.64 13.72 -9.26
CA ILE A 5 6.64 12.74 -8.80
C ILE A 5 6.98 11.38 -9.39
N ILE A 6 7.22 10.40 -8.53
CA ILE A 6 7.53 9.04 -8.94
C ILE A 6 6.24 8.25 -9.02
N GLY A 7 5.98 7.63 -10.17
CA GLY A 7 4.86 6.75 -10.45
C GLY A 7 4.11 7.09 -11.73
N SER A 8 3.09 6.29 -12.04
CA SER A 8 2.33 6.36 -13.30
C SER A 8 0.83 6.11 -13.13
N GLY A 9 0.34 6.05 -11.90
CA GLY A 9 -1.06 5.76 -11.60
C GLY A 9 -1.97 7.00 -11.55
N GLY A 10 -3.25 6.77 -11.27
CA GLY A 10 -4.23 7.84 -11.05
C GLY A 10 -3.90 8.71 -9.83
N ARG A 11 -3.29 8.13 -8.79
CA ARG A 11 -2.82 8.84 -7.61
C ARG A 11 -1.76 9.90 -7.98
N GLU A 12 -0.77 9.51 -8.76
CA GLU A 12 0.28 10.43 -9.21
C GLU A 12 -0.27 11.49 -10.15
N HIS A 13 -1.24 11.14 -11.01
CA HIS A 13 -1.92 12.14 -11.84
C HIS A 13 -2.70 13.16 -10.98
N ALA A 14 -3.41 12.71 -9.96
CA ALA A 14 -4.13 13.60 -9.04
C ALA A 14 -3.16 14.52 -8.28
N LEU A 15 -2.00 14.00 -7.83
CA LEU A 15 -0.95 14.81 -7.21
C LEU A 15 -0.41 15.88 -8.18
N CYS A 16 -0.06 15.51 -9.41
CA CYS A 16 0.37 16.47 -10.44
C CYS A 16 -0.67 17.55 -10.67
N TRP A 17 -1.94 17.18 -10.82
CA TRP A 17 -3.02 18.11 -11.07
C TRP A 17 -3.24 19.09 -9.92
N PHE A 18 -3.16 18.59 -8.68
CA PHE A 18 -3.35 19.45 -7.50
C PHE A 18 -2.15 20.38 -7.29
N LEU A 19 -0.92 19.86 -7.41
CA LEU A 19 0.30 20.63 -7.25
C LEU A 19 0.47 21.70 -8.32
N ASN A 20 0.03 21.44 -9.55
CA ASN A 20 0.08 22.41 -10.65
C ASN A 20 -0.81 23.65 -10.41
N LYS A 21 -1.73 23.63 -9.42
CA LYS A 21 -2.51 24.80 -9.02
C LYS A 21 -1.78 25.72 -8.05
N SER A 22 -0.69 25.25 -7.45
CA SER A 22 0.10 26.04 -6.50
C SER A 22 0.98 27.06 -7.22
N ARG A 23 0.92 28.32 -6.77
CA ARG A 23 1.79 29.38 -7.29
C ARG A 23 3.28 29.21 -6.94
N GLU A 24 3.60 28.33 -6.00
CA GLU A 24 4.95 28.05 -5.57
C GLU A 24 5.64 27.02 -6.47
N ILE A 25 4.87 26.27 -7.27
CA ILE A 25 5.39 25.21 -8.14
C ILE A 25 5.46 25.71 -9.56
N ASN A 26 6.68 25.74 -10.09
CA ASN A 26 6.97 26.26 -11.42
C ASN A 26 7.03 25.15 -12.47
N GLU A 27 7.42 23.94 -12.05
CA GLU A 27 7.61 22.82 -12.97
C GLU A 27 7.41 21.48 -12.23
N ILE A 28 6.75 20.53 -12.88
CA ILE A 28 6.54 19.18 -12.38
C ILE A 28 7.14 18.18 -13.37
N PHE A 29 7.92 17.24 -12.85
CA PHE A 29 8.44 16.08 -13.58
C PHE A 29 7.75 14.82 -13.05
N CYS A 30 7.39 13.90 -13.92
CA CYS A 30 6.77 12.65 -13.52
C CYS A 30 7.54 11.44 -14.06
N PHE A 31 7.83 10.45 -13.21
CA PHE A 31 8.71 9.33 -13.51
C PHE A 31 7.96 7.98 -13.35
N PRO A 32 7.57 7.29 -14.42
CA PRO A 32 7.59 7.71 -15.81
C PRO A 32 6.37 8.58 -16.20
N GLY A 33 5.34 8.70 -15.34
CA GLY A 33 4.08 9.35 -15.64
C GLY A 33 3.13 8.51 -16.52
N ASN A 34 2.08 9.16 -17.01
CA ASN A 34 1.06 8.55 -17.88
C ASN A 34 0.48 9.60 -18.85
N ALA A 35 -0.50 9.22 -19.66
CA ALA A 35 -1.13 10.12 -20.63
C ALA A 35 -1.79 11.36 -19.98
N GLY A 36 -2.36 11.21 -18.77
CA GLY A 36 -2.95 12.32 -18.02
C GLY A 36 -1.90 13.27 -17.46
N THR A 37 -0.83 12.74 -16.86
CA THR A 37 0.27 13.57 -16.34
C THR A 37 0.98 14.33 -17.45
N ASN A 38 1.06 13.78 -18.67
CA ASN A 38 1.68 14.44 -19.83
C ASN A 38 1.00 15.76 -20.24
N GLN A 39 -0.21 16.01 -19.78
CA GLN A 39 -0.93 17.27 -20.05
C GLN A 39 -0.54 18.40 -19.09
N ILE A 40 0.06 18.07 -17.95
CA ILE A 40 0.29 19.02 -16.84
C ILE A 40 1.69 18.91 -16.21
N ALA A 41 2.48 17.94 -16.64
CA ALA A 41 3.83 17.68 -16.14
C ALA A 41 4.72 17.17 -17.28
N ASN A 42 6.04 17.22 -17.07
CA ASN A 42 7.02 16.62 -17.98
C ASN A 42 7.22 15.15 -17.62
N ASN A 43 6.68 14.25 -18.44
CA ASN A 43 6.90 12.81 -18.26
C ASN A 43 8.32 12.43 -18.71
N ILE A 44 9.03 11.70 -17.86
CA ILE A 44 10.41 11.29 -18.09
C ILE A 44 10.51 9.77 -17.93
N ASP A 45 10.77 9.09 -19.02
CA ASP A 45 10.92 7.62 -19.02
C ASP A 45 12.29 7.24 -18.43
N ILE A 46 12.32 7.00 -17.14
CA ILE A 46 13.49 6.52 -16.40
C ILE A 46 13.15 5.18 -15.75
N ASN A 47 14.06 4.22 -15.90
CA ASN A 47 13.96 2.96 -15.17
C ASN A 47 14.14 3.19 -13.66
N LEU A 48 13.07 2.99 -12.90
CA LEU A 48 13.05 3.15 -11.44
C LEU A 48 13.73 2.01 -10.67
N ASP A 49 14.19 0.96 -11.34
CA ASP A 49 15.04 -0.05 -10.73
C ASP A 49 16.52 0.43 -10.64
N ASN A 50 16.87 1.53 -11.33
CA ASN A 50 18.17 2.19 -11.27
C ASN A 50 18.04 3.60 -10.68
N PHE A 51 18.21 3.72 -9.37
CA PHE A 51 18.12 4.99 -8.66
C PHE A 51 19.22 5.99 -9.03
N GLU A 52 20.36 5.54 -9.56
CA GLU A 52 21.47 6.40 -9.99
C GLU A 52 21.06 7.32 -11.14
N ASN A 53 20.39 6.77 -12.15
CA ASN A 53 19.92 7.57 -13.29
C ASN A 53 18.89 8.61 -12.87
N LEU A 54 17.97 8.21 -11.97
CA LEU A 54 16.99 9.13 -11.42
C LEU A 54 17.65 10.26 -10.62
N LYS A 55 18.60 9.93 -9.73
CA LYS A 55 19.36 10.90 -8.95
C LYS A 55 20.06 11.92 -9.88
N ASN A 56 20.76 11.43 -10.90
CA ASN A 56 21.47 12.28 -11.83
C ASN A 56 20.54 13.25 -12.57
N PHE A 57 19.38 12.78 -12.99
CA PHE A 57 18.34 13.62 -13.58
C PHE A 57 17.82 14.69 -12.61
N ILE A 58 17.53 14.31 -11.36
CA ILE A 58 17.07 15.22 -10.32
C ILE A 58 18.06 16.36 -10.10
N ILE A 59 19.35 16.03 -10.03
CA ILE A 59 20.44 17.01 -9.84
C ILE A 59 20.57 17.91 -11.07
N ASP A 60 20.59 17.35 -12.28
CA ASP A 60 20.71 18.10 -13.55
C ASP A 60 19.57 19.11 -13.70
N LYS A 61 18.34 18.70 -13.46
CA LYS A 61 17.14 19.56 -13.56
C LYS A 61 16.92 20.46 -12.36
N LYS A 62 17.73 20.33 -11.31
CA LYS A 62 17.61 21.07 -10.05
C LYS A 62 16.19 20.90 -9.46
N ILE A 63 15.73 19.66 -9.34
CA ILE A 63 14.45 19.35 -8.71
C ILE A 63 14.60 19.56 -7.21
N ASP A 64 13.73 20.39 -6.63
CA ASP A 64 13.82 20.81 -5.24
C ASP A 64 13.28 19.74 -4.26
N TYR A 65 12.29 18.96 -4.70
CA TYR A 65 11.59 18.00 -3.85
C TYR A 65 11.02 16.84 -4.67
N VAL A 66 11.06 15.64 -4.12
CA VAL A 66 10.54 14.43 -4.76
C VAL A 66 9.41 13.84 -3.94
N VAL A 67 8.34 13.39 -4.58
CA VAL A 67 7.23 12.65 -3.96
C VAL A 67 7.19 11.26 -4.56
N VAL A 68 7.19 10.24 -3.71
CA VAL A 68 7.16 8.83 -4.15
C VAL A 68 5.75 8.27 -3.99
N GLY A 69 5.09 7.94 -5.09
CA GLY A 69 3.74 7.40 -5.09
C GLY A 69 3.66 5.88 -4.90
N PRO A 70 4.35 5.06 -5.72
CA PRO A 70 4.17 3.61 -5.71
C PRO A 70 4.99 2.91 -4.63
N GLU A 71 4.51 1.75 -4.21
CA GLU A 71 5.06 0.96 -3.11
C GLU A 71 6.41 0.31 -3.46
N LYS A 72 6.58 -0.19 -4.70
CA LYS A 72 7.79 -0.93 -5.10
C LYS A 72 9.09 -0.13 -4.91
N PRO A 73 9.22 1.12 -5.41
CA PRO A 73 10.41 1.93 -5.16
C PRO A 73 10.64 2.21 -3.67
N LEU A 74 9.59 2.41 -2.87
CA LEU A 74 9.69 2.63 -1.43
C LEU A 74 10.29 1.42 -0.72
N VAL A 75 9.74 0.24 -0.97
CA VAL A 75 10.25 -1.04 -0.40
C VAL A 75 11.69 -1.32 -0.85
N ASN A 76 12.07 -0.90 -2.05
CA ASN A 76 13.44 -1.00 -2.56
C ASN A 76 14.39 0.03 -1.93
N GLY A 77 13.88 1.02 -1.16
CA GLY A 77 14.70 1.99 -0.41
C GLY A 77 15.07 3.25 -1.18
N ILE A 78 14.23 3.70 -2.10
CA ILE A 78 14.47 4.93 -2.87
C ILE A 78 14.61 6.16 -1.97
N VAL A 79 13.83 6.24 -0.88
CA VAL A 79 13.87 7.36 0.06
C VAL A 79 15.25 7.43 0.72
N ASP A 80 15.69 6.31 1.30
CA ASP A 80 17.01 6.22 1.95
C ASP A 80 18.15 6.57 0.95
N TYR A 81 18.01 6.15 -0.30
CA TYR A 81 18.98 6.44 -1.34
C TYR A 81 19.03 7.93 -1.69
N LEU A 82 17.88 8.58 -1.87
CA LEU A 82 17.80 10.01 -2.23
C LEU A 82 18.25 10.89 -1.06
N GLU A 83 17.82 10.60 0.17
CA GLU A 83 18.25 11.33 1.37
C GLU A 83 19.77 11.25 1.59
N LYS A 84 20.39 10.08 1.41
CA LYS A 84 21.83 9.90 1.47
C LYS A 84 22.58 10.79 0.45
N ASN A 85 21.91 11.16 -0.65
CA ASN A 85 22.44 12.07 -1.68
C ASN A 85 21.95 13.51 -1.51
N ASN A 86 21.45 13.89 -0.32
CA ASN A 86 20.95 15.23 0.03
C ASN A 86 19.78 15.71 -0.85
N ILE A 87 18.98 14.81 -1.38
CA ILE A 87 17.76 15.12 -2.12
C ILE A 87 16.59 15.04 -1.17
N LYS A 88 15.79 16.11 -1.10
CA LYS A 88 14.57 16.15 -0.30
C LYS A 88 13.51 15.26 -0.94
N VAL A 89 12.95 14.35 -0.15
CA VAL A 89 11.97 13.37 -0.63
C VAL A 89 10.86 13.15 0.39
N PHE A 90 9.65 12.98 -0.10
CA PHE A 90 8.49 12.56 0.68
C PHE A 90 8.16 11.09 0.38
N GLY A 91 8.17 10.31 1.42
CA GLY A 91 7.83 8.90 1.43
C GLY A 91 8.43 8.21 2.64
N PRO A 92 7.92 7.04 3.05
CA PRO A 92 8.51 6.25 4.11
C PRO A 92 9.89 5.69 3.69
N ASN A 93 10.81 5.61 4.65
CA ASN A 93 12.08 4.92 4.43
C ASN A 93 11.86 3.42 4.21
N LYS A 94 12.92 2.70 3.84
CA LYS A 94 12.84 1.27 3.51
C LYS A 94 12.25 0.41 4.63
N ILE A 95 12.55 0.72 5.90
CA ILE A 95 12.03 -0.03 7.05
C ILE A 95 10.54 0.26 7.23
N ALA A 96 10.12 1.53 7.25
CA ALA A 96 8.71 1.90 7.35
C ALA A 96 7.87 1.39 6.17
N SER A 97 8.47 1.33 4.99
CA SER A 97 7.80 0.78 3.78
C SER A 97 7.46 -0.70 3.90
N GLN A 98 8.05 -1.42 4.87
CA GLN A 98 7.68 -2.81 5.14
C GLN A 98 6.25 -2.96 5.68
N LEU A 99 5.64 -1.88 6.18
CA LEU A 99 4.22 -1.89 6.56
C LEU A 99 3.31 -2.30 5.38
N GLU A 100 3.68 -1.95 4.16
CA GLU A 100 3.00 -2.40 2.94
C GLU A 100 3.75 -3.54 2.26
N GLY A 101 5.09 -3.54 2.33
CA GLY A 101 5.96 -4.48 1.66
C GLY A 101 5.88 -5.91 2.19
N SER A 102 5.53 -6.10 3.46
CA SER A 102 5.36 -7.42 4.09
C SER A 102 4.18 -7.42 5.04
N LYS A 103 3.18 -8.23 4.71
CA LYS A 103 1.99 -8.41 5.56
C LYS A 103 2.37 -9.01 6.92
N ILE A 104 3.35 -9.90 6.91
CA ILE A 104 3.86 -10.55 8.13
C ILE A 104 4.60 -9.55 9.01
N PHE A 105 5.39 -8.65 8.43
CA PHE A 105 6.01 -7.56 9.19
C PHE A 105 4.95 -6.72 9.90
N THR A 106 3.91 -6.30 9.18
CA THR A 106 2.81 -5.51 9.74
C THR A 106 2.05 -6.26 10.83
N LYS A 107 1.76 -7.54 10.64
CA LYS A 107 1.10 -8.35 11.68
C LYS A 107 1.94 -8.49 12.95
N ASN A 108 3.24 -8.71 12.80
CA ASN A 108 4.15 -8.78 13.94
C ASN A 108 4.26 -7.42 14.67
N LEU A 109 4.25 -6.31 13.92
CA LEU A 109 4.19 -4.96 14.49
C LEU A 109 2.88 -4.76 15.27
N CYS A 110 1.74 -5.09 14.68
CA CYS A 110 0.43 -5.01 15.34
C CYS A 110 0.42 -5.82 16.65
N LYS A 111 0.95 -7.05 16.62
CA LYS A 111 1.06 -7.89 17.82
C LYS A 111 1.97 -7.27 18.88
N LYS A 112 3.13 -6.74 18.47
CA LYS A 112 4.11 -6.11 19.38
C LYS A 112 3.53 -4.91 20.11
N TYR A 113 2.80 -4.06 19.41
CA TYR A 113 2.25 -2.82 19.94
C TYR A 113 0.77 -2.91 20.31
N GLN A 114 0.19 -4.12 20.30
CA GLN A 114 -1.22 -4.40 20.64
C GLN A 114 -2.22 -3.60 19.77
N ILE A 115 -1.83 -3.34 18.52
CA ILE A 115 -2.70 -2.69 17.54
C ILE A 115 -3.77 -3.70 17.09
N PRO A 116 -5.07 -3.32 17.13
CA PRO A 116 -6.15 -4.21 16.70
C PRO A 116 -5.96 -4.66 15.25
N THR A 117 -6.03 -5.96 15.03
CA THR A 117 -5.94 -6.58 13.70
C THR A 117 -6.64 -7.93 13.75
N ALA A 118 -6.99 -8.50 12.59
CA ALA A 118 -7.54 -9.85 12.49
C ALA A 118 -6.62 -10.87 13.16
N GLU A 119 -7.19 -11.86 13.86
CA GLU A 119 -6.41 -13.00 14.37
C GLU A 119 -5.69 -13.70 13.24
N PHE A 120 -4.46 -14.14 13.47
CA PHE A 120 -3.63 -14.66 12.38
C PHE A 120 -2.66 -15.75 12.81
N GLY A 121 -2.28 -16.58 11.84
CA GLY A 121 -1.18 -17.54 11.90
C GLY A 121 -0.20 -17.33 10.74
N ILE A 122 1.09 -17.54 11.00
CA ILE A 122 2.15 -17.47 9.99
C ILE A 122 2.70 -18.88 9.79
N PHE A 123 2.79 -19.32 8.54
CA PHE A 123 3.20 -20.70 8.20
C PHE A 123 4.31 -20.67 7.16
N TYR A 124 5.34 -21.47 7.41
CA TYR A 124 6.56 -21.55 6.60
C TYR A 124 6.59 -22.80 5.70
N ASN A 125 5.59 -23.66 5.83
CA ASN A 125 5.42 -24.81 4.97
C ASN A 125 3.94 -25.16 4.79
N GLN A 126 3.66 -25.89 3.73
CA GLN A 126 2.33 -26.24 3.29
C GLN A 126 1.59 -27.14 4.31
N ASN A 127 2.28 -28.10 4.92
CA ASN A 127 1.66 -29.07 5.81
C ASN A 127 1.14 -28.44 7.08
N ASP A 128 1.91 -27.55 7.72
CA ASP A 128 1.49 -26.84 8.93
C ASP A 128 0.30 -25.91 8.65
N ALA A 129 0.31 -25.21 7.51
CA ALA A 129 -0.77 -24.37 7.08
C ALA A 129 -2.06 -25.17 6.85
N ILE A 130 -1.98 -26.31 6.15
CA ILE A 130 -3.14 -27.19 5.92
C ILE A 130 -3.66 -27.76 7.25
N ASN A 131 -2.78 -28.17 8.15
CA ASN A 131 -3.21 -28.69 9.45
C ASN A 131 -3.94 -27.63 10.29
N TYR A 132 -3.48 -26.40 10.23
CA TYR A 132 -4.13 -25.28 10.93
C TYR A 132 -5.56 -25.03 10.43
N ILE A 133 -5.79 -25.01 9.11
CA ILE A 133 -7.11 -24.70 8.57
C ILE A 133 -8.14 -25.84 8.74
N LYS A 134 -7.72 -27.09 9.07
CA LYS A 134 -8.66 -28.18 9.41
C LYS A 134 -9.55 -27.88 10.61
N GLY A 135 -9.08 -27.02 11.53
CA GLY A 135 -9.84 -26.57 12.69
C GLY A 135 -10.46 -25.18 12.56
N ALA A 136 -10.26 -24.50 11.43
CA ALA A 136 -10.72 -23.14 11.24
C ALA A 136 -12.21 -23.05 10.92
N LYS A 137 -12.82 -21.91 11.30
CA LYS A 137 -14.18 -21.55 10.87
C LYS A 137 -14.09 -20.75 9.58
N PHE A 138 -14.69 -21.25 8.52
CA PHE A 138 -14.74 -20.56 7.23
C PHE A 138 -15.86 -19.50 7.18
N PRO A 139 -15.71 -18.43 6.35
CA PRO A 139 -14.55 -18.15 5.51
C PRO A 139 -13.31 -17.72 6.30
N ILE A 140 -12.14 -17.95 5.73
CA ILE A 140 -10.83 -17.46 6.22
C ILE A 140 -10.15 -16.64 5.13
N VAL A 141 -9.06 -15.92 5.48
CA VAL A 141 -8.28 -15.18 4.50
C VAL A 141 -6.87 -15.75 4.45
N ILE A 142 -6.42 -16.17 3.26
CA ILE A 142 -5.08 -16.70 3.03
C ILE A 142 -4.32 -15.72 2.13
N LYS A 143 -3.15 -15.26 2.58
CA LYS A 143 -2.38 -14.23 1.87
C LYS A 143 -0.95 -14.70 1.63
N ALA A 144 -0.49 -14.55 0.39
CA ALA A 144 0.94 -14.57 0.10
C ALA A 144 1.60 -13.33 0.72
N ASP A 145 2.79 -13.49 1.31
CA ASP A 145 3.58 -12.36 1.80
C ASP A 145 4.25 -11.61 0.65
N GLY A 146 4.49 -10.30 0.84
CA GLY A 146 5.09 -9.42 -0.15
C GLY A 146 4.09 -8.67 -1.04
N LEU A 147 4.64 -7.90 -1.98
CA LEU A 147 3.88 -7.09 -2.95
C LEU A 147 3.31 -7.96 -4.07
N ALA A 148 2.14 -8.54 -3.87
CA ALA A 148 1.45 -9.36 -4.87
C ALA A 148 0.42 -8.58 -5.71
N SER A 149 0.45 -7.24 -5.67
CA SER A 149 -0.49 -6.36 -6.40
C SER A 149 -1.97 -6.74 -6.18
N GLY A 150 -2.32 -7.12 -4.95
CA GLY A 150 -3.67 -7.55 -4.58
C GLY A 150 -4.09 -8.95 -5.07
N LYS A 151 -3.25 -9.63 -5.87
CA LYS A 151 -3.59 -10.93 -6.46
C LYS A 151 -3.31 -12.13 -5.54
N GLY A 152 -2.49 -11.96 -4.53
CA GLY A 152 -2.08 -13.02 -3.60
C GLY A 152 -2.99 -13.18 -2.38
N VAL A 153 -4.29 -12.87 -2.49
CA VAL A 153 -5.29 -12.97 -1.41
C VAL A 153 -6.41 -13.90 -1.84
N TYR A 154 -6.67 -14.92 -1.03
CA TYR A 154 -7.77 -15.88 -1.19
C TYR A 154 -8.73 -15.78 -0.02
N ILE A 155 -10.01 -15.97 -0.28
CA ILE A 155 -11.06 -16.03 0.75
C ILE A 155 -11.85 -17.33 0.52
N PRO A 156 -11.28 -18.49 0.89
CA PRO A 156 -11.95 -19.76 0.76
C PRO A 156 -13.13 -19.85 1.72
N ASN A 157 -14.23 -20.51 1.24
CA ASN A 157 -15.43 -20.72 2.01
C ASN A 157 -15.52 -22.12 2.64
N ASP A 158 -14.57 -23.00 2.29
CA ASP A 158 -14.50 -24.39 2.73
C ASP A 158 -13.06 -24.88 2.80
N LEU A 159 -12.86 -26.08 3.37
CA LEU A 159 -11.55 -26.68 3.58
C LEU A 159 -10.83 -26.98 2.25
N ASP A 160 -11.52 -27.50 1.26
CA ASP A 160 -10.91 -27.95 0.00
C ASP A 160 -10.36 -26.75 -0.79
N SER A 161 -11.15 -25.69 -0.93
CA SER A 161 -10.70 -24.44 -1.55
C SER A 161 -9.58 -23.77 -0.75
N GLY A 162 -9.55 -23.93 0.57
CA GLY A 162 -8.46 -23.47 1.43
C GLY A 162 -7.17 -24.22 1.19
N ILE A 163 -7.22 -25.55 1.06
CA ILE A 163 -6.06 -26.38 0.72
C ILE A 163 -5.50 -26.02 -0.64
N ASP A 164 -6.38 -25.83 -1.64
CA ASP A 164 -5.94 -25.47 -2.98
C ASP A 164 -5.26 -24.09 -3.01
N ALA A 165 -5.79 -23.11 -2.30
CA ALA A 165 -5.18 -21.79 -2.17
C ALA A 165 -3.77 -21.86 -1.53
N ILE A 166 -3.59 -22.65 -0.48
CA ILE A 166 -2.30 -22.86 0.18
C ILE A 166 -1.29 -23.48 -0.81
N LYS A 167 -1.69 -24.52 -1.54
CA LYS A 167 -0.86 -25.18 -2.55
C LYS A 167 -0.43 -24.19 -3.63
N GLU A 168 -1.37 -23.48 -4.24
CA GLU A 168 -1.08 -22.50 -5.30
C GLU A 168 -0.06 -21.44 -4.87
N ILE A 169 -0.12 -20.98 -3.63
CA ILE A 169 0.83 -19.99 -3.12
C ILE A 169 2.23 -20.62 -2.94
N PHE A 170 2.34 -21.78 -2.29
CA PHE A 170 3.64 -22.44 -2.08
C PHE A 170 4.24 -22.96 -3.37
N ASP A 171 3.44 -23.34 -4.36
CA ASP A 171 3.88 -23.74 -5.71
C ASP A 171 4.40 -22.55 -6.54
N GLY A 172 4.31 -21.32 -5.99
CA GLY A 172 4.96 -20.14 -6.58
C GLY A 172 4.10 -19.35 -7.56
N LYS A 173 2.78 -19.48 -7.53
CA LYS A 173 1.86 -18.68 -8.41
C LYS A 173 2.09 -17.18 -8.33
N PHE A 174 2.57 -16.67 -7.17
CA PHE A 174 2.88 -15.25 -6.95
C PHE A 174 4.38 -14.99 -6.73
N GLY A 175 5.23 -15.88 -7.25
CA GLY A 175 6.65 -15.91 -6.98
C GLY A 175 6.98 -16.90 -5.85
N LYS A 176 8.28 -17.10 -5.57
CA LYS A 176 8.71 -18.03 -4.53
C LYS A 176 8.22 -17.58 -3.16
N ALA A 177 7.20 -18.24 -2.63
CA ALA A 177 6.68 -18.00 -1.30
C ALA A 177 7.44 -18.86 -0.27
N ASN A 178 8.11 -18.23 0.69
CA ASN A 178 8.74 -18.94 1.82
C ASN A 178 7.82 -18.98 3.04
N GLN A 179 6.72 -18.23 3.01
CA GLN A 179 5.77 -18.09 4.11
C GLN A 179 4.41 -17.57 3.61
N ILE A 180 3.37 -17.93 4.32
CA ILE A 180 2.02 -17.42 4.09
C ILE A 180 1.41 -16.91 5.40
N LEU A 181 0.42 -16.04 5.27
CA LEU A 181 -0.39 -15.53 6.35
C LEU A 181 -1.81 -16.08 6.22
N ILE A 182 -2.36 -16.63 7.29
CA ILE A 182 -3.76 -17.05 7.38
C ILE A 182 -4.43 -16.22 8.46
N GLU A 183 -5.56 -15.60 8.14
CA GLU A 183 -6.28 -14.69 9.03
C GLU A 183 -7.75 -15.11 9.16
N GLU A 184 -8.37 -14.71 10.27
CA GLU A 184 -9.82 -14.72 10.35
C GLU A 184 -10.41 -13.76 9.30
N PHE A 185 -11.60 -14.08 8.83
CA PHE A 185 -12.35 -13.18 7.96
C PHE A 185 -13.10 -12.16 8.81
N LEU A 186 -12.76 -10.88 8.64
CA LEU A 186 -13.47 -9.78 9.28
C LEU A 186 -14.70 -9.42 8.44
N ASN A 187 -15.87 -9.48 9.06
CA ASN A 187 -17.11 -9.02 8.44
C ASN A 187 -17.37 -7.57 8.83
N GLY A 188 -17.61 -6.71 7.83
CA GLY A 188 -17.84 -5.30 8.08
C GLY A 188 -17.64 -4.46 6.82
N GLU A 189 -17.79 -3.14 6.97
CA GLU A 189 -17.52 -2.19 5.91
C GLU A 189 -16.11 -1.64 6.07
N GLU A 190 -15.44 -1.45 4.93
CA GLU A 190 -14.06 -0.97 4.85
C GLU A 190 -14.03 0.55 4.70
N MET A 191 -13.12 1.20 5.40
CA MET A 191 -12.89 2.64 5.31
C MET A 191 -11.38 2.90 5.28
N SER A 192 -10.96 3.82 4.43
CA SER A 192 -9.60 4.33 4.41
C SER A 192 -9.47 5.51 5.38
N TYR A 193 -8.49 5.42 6.27
CA TYR A 193 -8.11 6.47 7.21
C TYR A 193 -6.69 6.92 6.90
N PHE A 194 -6.49 8.21 6.62
CA PHE A 194 -5.22 8.73 6.13
C PHE A 194 -4.58 9.69 7.13
N ILE A 195 -3.28 9.53 7.31
CA ILE A 195 -2.45 10.49 8.04
C ILE A 195 -1.22 10.86 7.21
N VAL A 196 -0.65 12.02 7.48
CA VAL A 196 0.71 12.38 7.09
C VAL A 196 1.52 12.58 8.36
N SER A 197 2.72 12.03 8.40
CA SER A 197 3.61 12.10 9.57
C SER A 197 5.02 12.52 9.16
N ASP A 198 5.67 13.25 10.07
CA ASP A 198 7.10 13.60 10.00
C ASP A 198 7.96 12.69 10.90
N GLY A 199 7.34 11.71 11.56
CA GLY A 199 7.97 10.79 12.51
C GLY A 199 7.67 11.13 13.96
N ASP A 200 7.53 12.40 14.32
CA ASP A 200 7.22 12.88 15.67
C ASP A 200 5.77 13.33 15.81
N HIS A 201 5.22 13.90 14.73
CA HIS A 201 3.86 14.43 14.69
C HIS A 201 3.09 13.85 13.51
N TYR A 202 1.78 13.88 13.58
CA TYR A 202 0.92 13.54 12.44
C TYR A 202 -0.26 14.49 12.31
N LYS A 203 -0.76 14.59 11.09
CA LYS A 203 -2.03 15.23 10.76
C LYS A 203 -2.91 14.26 10.01
N LYS A 204 -4.20 14.23 10.34
CA LYS A 204 -5.17 13.43 9.62
C LYS A 204 -5.72 14.18 8.41
N PHE A 205 -6.00 13.42 7.36
CA PHE A 205 -6.83 13.84 6.25
C PHE A 205 -8.26 13.36 6.43
N GLU A 206 -9.15 13.79 5.55
CA GLU A 206 -10.48 13.23 5.47
C GLU A 206 -10.42 11.73 5.13
N THR A 207 -11.35 10.98 5.70
CA THR A 207 -11.51 9.56 5.40
C THR A 207 -12.10 9.36 4.01
N ALA A 208 -11.91 8.18 3.44
CA ALA A 208 -12.55 7.81 2.19
C ALA A 208 -13.08 6.38 2.25
N GLN A 209 -14.02 6.08 1.38
CA GLN A 209 -14.54 4.74 1.20
C GLN A 209 -14.63 4.45 -0.29
N ASP A 210 -14.03 3.35 -0.73
CA ASP A 210 -14.03 2.93 -2.11
C ASP A 210 -14.90 1.68 -2.32
N HIS A 211 -15.40 1.52 -3.54
CA HIS A 211 -16.19 0.37 -3.94
C HIS A 211 -15.32 -0.58 -4.74
N LYS A 212 -14.86 -1.65 -4.11
CA LYS A 212 -13.87 -2.58 -4.69
C LYS A 212 -14.50 -3.71 -5.49
N ARG A 213 -15.73 -4.11 -5.16
CA ARG A 213 -16.39 -5.24 -5.79
C ARG A 213 -16.98 -4.88 -7.15
N ILE A 214 -16.85 -5.83 -8.11
CA ILE A 214 -17.26 -5.58 -9.49
C ILE A 214 -18.78 -5.66 -9.72
N LEU A 215 -19.53 -6.31 -8.84
CA LEU A 215 -20.95 -6.53 -8.97
C LEU A 215 -21.75 -5.73 -7.95
N GLU A 216 -23.04 -5.50 -8.22
CA GLU A 216 -23.98 -4.87 -7.31
C GLU A 216 -24.09 -5.62 -5.97
N GLY A 217 -24.41 -4.88 -4.90
CA GLY A 217 -24.58 -5.43 -3.55
C GLY A 217 -23.25 -5.89 -2.94
N ASP A 218 -22.14 -5.26 -3.31
CA ASP A 218 -20.78 -5.56 -2.82
C ASP A 218 -20.39 -7.03 -3.04
N LYS A 219 -20.63 -7.52 -4.28
CA LYS A 219 -20.38 -8.91 -4.68
C LYS A 219 -19.31 -9.01 -5.78
N GLY A 220 -18.85 -10.24 -6.00
CA GLY A 220 -17.89 -10.56 -7.04
C GLY A 220 -16.43 -10.34 -6.62
N LYS A 221 -15.53 -10.27 -7.59
CA LYS A 221 -14.09 -10.12 -7.37
C LYS A 221 -13.73 -8.67 -7.04
N ASN A 222 -12.69 -8.48 -6.26
CA ASN A 222 -12.11 -7.15 -6.02
C ASN A 222 -11.51 -6.59 -7.32
N THR A 223 -11.65 -5.28 -7.47
CA THR A 223 -11.04 -4.47 -8.53
C THR A 223 -10.08 -3.46 -7.93
N GLY A 224 -9.48 -2.62 -8.77
CA GLY A 224 -8.71 -1.45 -8.32
C GLY A 224 -9.55 -0.28 -7.82
N GLY A 225 -10.89 -0.44 -7.80
CA GLY A 225 -11.88 0.55 -7.39
C GLY A 225 -12.85 0.90 -8.51
N MET A 226 -14.14 0.83 -8.22
CA MET A 226 -15.24 1.17 -9.14
C MET A 226 -15.76 2.58 -8.90
N GLY A 227 -15.25 3.26 -7.88
CA GLY A 227 -15.60 4.59 -7.44
C GLY A 227 -15.23 4.76 -5.98
N ALA A 228 -15.20 6.02 -5.52
CA ALA A 228 -14.92 6.34 -4.12
C ALA A 228 -15.64 7.62 -3.73
N TYR A 229 -15.85 7.81 -2.43
CA TYR A 229 -16.34 9.05 -1.87
C TYR A 229 -15.59 9.41 -0.58
N SER A 230 -15.58 10.69 -0.25
CA SER A 230 -14.95 11.27 0.93
C SER A 230 -15.82 12.43 1.45
N PRO A 231 -15.99 12.60 2.77
CA PRO A 231 -15.58 11.67 3.83
C PRO A 231 -16.43 10.40 3.86
N SER A 232 -15.92 9.34 4.50
CA SER A 232 -16.69 8.11 4.74
C SER A 232 -17.82 8.39 5.74
N ARG A 233 -18.99 7.79 5.50
CA ARG A 233 -20.14 7.85 6.43
C ARG A 233 -19.92 7.07 7.74
N LEU A 234 -18.92 6.22 7.77
CA LEU A 234 -18.63 5.38 8.93
C LEU A 234 -17.94 6.15 10.06
N ILE A 235 -17.24 7.26 9.73
CA ILE A 235 -16.49 8.00 10.74
C ILE A 235 -17.43 8.80 11.64
N ASN A 236 -17.18 8.71 12.92
CA ASN A 236 -17.76 9.56 13.97
C ASN A 236 -16.69 9.83 15.03
N ASN A 237 -16.96 10.68 16.00
CA ASN A 237 -15.99 11.09 17.01
C ASN A 237 -15.45 9.91 17.82
N ASP A 238 -16.30 8.95 18.22
CA ASP A 238 -15.89 7.78 19.01
C ASP A 238 -14.96 6.87 18.22
N LEU A 239 -15.25 6.66 16.92
CA LEU A 239 -14.42 5.84 16.05
C LEU A 239 -13.09 6.54 15.74
N ASP A 240 -13.12 7.85 15.49
CA ASP A 240 -11.92 8.67 15.29
C ASP A 240 -10.98 8.58 16.49
N GLU A 241 -11.50 8.76 17.70
CA GLU A 241 -10.74 8.63 18.94
C GLU A 241 -10.15 7.23 19.11
N LYS A 242 -10.94 6.17 18.88
CA LYS A 242 -10.46 4.79 18.95
C LYS A 242 -9.34 4.49 17.94
N ILE A 243 -9.47 4.99 16.70
CA ILE A 243 -8.42 4.83 15.68
C ILE A 243 -7.14 5.52 16.13
N ASN A 244 -7.24 6.77 16.61
CA ASN A 244 -6.09 7.51 17.11
C ASN A 244 -5.40 6.80 18.26
N GLU A 245 -6.15 6.39 19.31
CA GLU A 245 -5.58 5.80 20.52
C GLU A 245 -5.05 4.38 20.32
N LYS A 246 -5.71 3.58 19.46
CA LYS A 246 -5.40 2.14 19.35
C LYS A 246 -4.58 1.77 18.11
N ILE A 247 -4.56 2.63 17.09
CA ILE A 247 -3.90 2.30 15.82
C ILE A 247 -2.78 3.29 15.51
N ILE A 248 -3.04 4.61 15.63
CA ILE A 248 -2.08 5.62 15.16
C ILE A 248 -0.99 5.88 16.20
N LYS A 249 -1.35 6.06 17.48
CA LYS A 249 -0.39 6.39 18.54
C LYS A 249 0.57 5.24 18.90
N PRO A 250 0.15 3.97 18.96
CA PRO A 250 1.08 2.89 19.28
C PRO A 250 2.16 2.69 18.25
#